data_91f075a934fd825cb5a5bd6605407fb1
#
_entry.id   91f075a934fd825cb5a5bd6605407fb1
#
_cell.length_a   1.000
_cell.length_b   1.000
_cell.length_c   1.000
_cell.angle_alpha   90.00
_cell.angle_beta   90.00
_cell.angle_gamma   90.00
#
_symmetry.space_group_name_H-M   'P 1'
#
loop_
_entity.id
_entity.type
_entity.pdbx_description
1 polymer ?
#
loop_
_entity_poly.entity_id
_entity_poly.type
_entity_poly.pdbx_seq_one_letter_code
_entity_poly.pdbx_strand_id
1 'polypeptide(L)'
;MIDTFGNAFLCDFGFSRIRHEITRTFTNIREGGRTRFLAPELLAGAERFRTSTASDIFSLSMTFFSTWARTLPFCELFSEHKVQKHIRKGQRPKRPTTQIGLPAGMEQEFWQLIVDMWAHDPSSRPSTDDVQRRLEATFGFLLKEHEKARIID
;
A
#
# COMPACT_ATOMS: atom_id res chain seq x y z
N MET A 1 5.68 -10.79 -3.85
CA MET A 1 6.84 -11.66 -3.55
C MET A 1 8.10 -11.00 -4.07
N ILE A 2 9.25 -11.35 -3.51
CA ILE A 2 10.55 -10.89 -3.99
C ILE A 2 11.35 -12.15 -4.36
N ASP A 3 11.99 -12.15 -5.54
CA ASP A 3 12.84 -13.25 -5.97
C ASP A 3 14.24 -13.18 -5.34
N THR A 4 15.09 -14.15 -5.64
CA THR A 4 16.47 -14.23 -5.14
C THR A 4 17.36 -13.10 -5.67
N PHE A 5 16.94 -12.41 -6.73
CA PHE A 5 17.64 -11.26 -7.33
C PHE A 5 17.11 -9.91 -6.83
N GLY A 6 16.13 -9.91 -5.90
CA GLY A 6 15.54 -8.70 -5.36
C GLY A 6 14.42 -8.08 -6.22
N ASN A 7 13.95 -8.76 -7.27
CA ASN A 7 12.83 -8.25 -8.07
C ASN A 7 11.50 -8.49 -7.36
N ALA A 8 10.63 -7.48 -7.37
CA ALA A 8 9.30 -7.58 -6.83
C ALA A 8 8.31 -8.10 -7.88
N PHE A 9 7.49 -9.09 -7.50
CA PHE A 9 6.43 -9.65 -8.33
C PHE A 9 5.08 -9.57 -7.64
N LEU A 10 4.05 -9.25 -8.43
CA LEU A 10 2.67 -9.44 -8.00
C LEU A 10 2.33 -10.93 -8.08
N CYS A 11 1.68 -11.45 -7.06
CA CYS A 11 1.24 -12.84 -6.98
C CYS A 11 -0.11 -12.95 -6.26
N ASP A 12 -0.68 -14.14 -6.23
CA ASP A 12 -1.95 -14.45 -5.57
C ASP A 12 -3.14 -13.67 -6.17
N PHE A 13 -3.37 -13.87 -7.47
CA PHE A 13 -4.48 -13.26 -8.20
C PHE A 13 -5.85 -13.89 -7.90
N GLY A 14 -5.96 -14.82 -6.94
CA GLY A 14 -7.19 -15.53 -6.61
C GLY A 14 -8.36 -14.63 -6.19
N PHE A 15 -8.05 -13.41 -5.74
CA PHE A 15 -9.05 -12.37 -5.40
C PHE A 15 -9.07 -11.20 -6.36
N SER A 16 -8.28 -11.23 -7.42
CA SER A 16 -8.24 -10.18 -8.44
C SER A 16 -9.51 -10.17 -9.28
N ARG A 17 -9.92 -8.99 -9.74
CA ARG A 17 -11.08 -8.80 -10.61
C ARG A 17 -10.67 -8.12 -11.90
N ILE A 18 -11.16 -8.66 -13.00
CA ILE A 18 -11.11 -7.98 -14.29
C ILE A 18 -12.30 -7.01 -14.35
N ARG A 19 -12.09 -5.78 -14.75
CA ARG A 19 -13.04 -4.64 -14.70
C ARG A 19 -14.41 -4.91 -15.34
N HIS A 20 -14.54 -5.98 -16.14
CA HIS A 20 -15.76 -6.34 -16.87
C HIS A 20 -16.56 -7.49 -16.30
N GLU A 21 -16.04 -8.23 -15.30
CA GLU A 21 -16.77 -9.35 -14.72
C GLU A 21 -17.38 -9.00 -13.37
N ILE A 22 -18.71 -8.94 -13.35
CA ILE A 22 -19.52 -8.81 -12.14
C ILE A 22 -19.72 -10.21 -11.56
N THR A 23 -18.81 -10.69 -10.73
CA THR A 23 -19.04 -11.94 -10.01
C THR A 23 -19.20 -11.68 -8.51
N ARG A 24 -20.32 -12.15 -8.01
CA ARG A 24 -20.75 -12.08 -6.61
C ARG A 24 -19.92 -13.04 -5.76
N THR A 25 -18.85 -12.62 -5.11
CA THR A 25 -18.35 -13.37 -3.94
C THR A 25 -17.37 -12.52 -3.12
N PHE A 26 -17.89 -11.72 -2.21
CA PHE A 26 -17.11 -11.00 -1.21
C PHE A 26 -17.33 -11.54 0.20
N THR A 27 -17.47 -12.83 0.39
CA THR A 27 -17.85 -13.34 1.71
C THR A 27 -16.68 -13.48 2.68
N ASN A 28 -15.40 -13.42 2.28
CA ASN A 28 -14.29 -13.77 3.18
C ASN A 28 -13.06 -12.84 3.15
N ILE A 29 -13.21 -11.56 2.81
CA ILE A 29 -12.08 -10.59 2.88
C ILE A 29 -11.65 -10.30 4.33
N ARG A 30 -12.44 -10.72 5.32
CA ARG A 30 -12.28 -10.35 6.74
C ARG A 30 -11.31 -11.22 7.54
N GLU A 31 -10.74 -12.27 6.98
CA GLU A 31 -9.90 -13.22 7.71
C GLU A 31 -8.40 -12.97 7.50
N GLY A 32 -7.64 -12.98 8.57
CA GLY A 32 -6.20 -13.18 8.53
C GLY A 32 -5.32 -11.96 8.23
N GLY A 33 -5.53 -10.81 8.89
CA GLY A 33 -4.57 -9.68 8.80
C GLY A 33 -4.74 -8.79 7.56
N ARG A 34 -5.56 -9.19 6.59
CA ARG A 34 -5.86 -8.42 5.36
C ARG A 34 -6.56 -7.10 5.63
N THR A 35 -7.35 -7.02 6.69
CA THR A 35 -8.09 -5.82 7.12
C THR A 35 -7.21 -4.58 7.21
N ARG A 36 -5.94 -4.74 7.62
CA ARG A 36 -4.99 -3.64 7.83
C ARG A 36 -4.59 -2.93 6.54
N PHE A 37 -4.80 -3.59 5.40
CA PHE A 37 -4.49 -3.08 4.07
C PHE A 37 -5.73 -2.63 3.29
N LEU A 38 -6.93 -2.86 3.82
CA LEU A 38 -8.17 -2.50 3.15
C LEU A 38 -8.48 -1.00 3.26
N ALA A 39 -8.89 -0.42 2.14
CA ALA A 39 -9.34 0.95 2.08
C ALA A 39 -10.63 1.18 2.88
N PRO A 40 -10.85 2.37 3.47
CA PRO A 40 -11.98 2.64 4.35
C PRO A 40 -13.34 2.40 3.69
N GLU A 41 -13.46 2.68 2.40
CA GLU A 41 -14.68 2.42 1.61
C GLU A 41 -15.01 0.93 1.52
N LEU A 42 -13.99 0.04 1.51
CA LEU A 42 -14.20 -1.41 1.50
C LEU A 42 -14.59 -1.97 2.87
N LEU A 43 -14.39 -1.22 3.93
CA LEU A 43 -14.71 -1.59 5.31
C LEU A 43 -16.10 -1.10 5.76
N ALA A 44 -16.74 -0.22 5.01
CA ALA A 44 -17.97 0.44 5.45
C ALA A 44 -19.23 -0.45 5.41
N GLY A 45 -19.16 -1.69 4.92
CA GLY A 45 -20.18 -2.72 5.11
C GLY A 45 -21.41 -2.64 4.21
N ALA A 46 -21.45 -1.77 3.19
CA ALA A 46 -22.53 -1.74 2.23
C ALA A 46 -22.35 -2.80 1.14
N GLU A 47 -23.46 -3.42 0.71
CA GLU A 47 -23.51 -4.52 -0.26
C GLU A 47 -22.93 -4.19 -1.67
N ARG A 48 -22.47 -2.96 -1.90
CA ARG A 48 -22.03 -2.44 -3.20
C ARG A 48 -20.59 -1.96 -3.25
N PHE A 49 -19.72 -2.31 -2.31
CA PHE A 49 -18.33 -1.86 -2.40
C PHE A 49 -17.59 -2.65 -3.49
N ARG A 50 -17.24 -1.92 -4.53
CA ARG A 50 -16.40 -2.42 -5.62
C ARG A 50 -14.96 -1.99 -5.35
N THR A 51 -14.03 -2.92 -5.49
CA THR A 51 -12.61 -2.58 -5.58
C THR A 51 -12.41 -1.62 -6.75
N SER A 52 -11.52 -0.67 -6.58
CA SER A 52 -11.18 0.34 -7.57
C SER A 52 -9.67 0.55 -7.55
N THR A 53 -9.13 1.18 -8.58
CA THR A 53 -7.73 1.60 -8.60
C THR A 53 -7.38 2.44 -7.37
N ALA A 54 -8.29 3.32 -6.93
CA ALA A 54 -8.08 4.12 -5.73
C ALA A 54 -8.00 3.27 -4.45
N SER A 55 -8.77 2.16 -4.34
CA SER A 55 -8.64 1.23 -3.22
C SER A 55 -7.33 0.45 -3.24
N ASP A 56 -6.81 0.14 -4.43
CA ASP A 56 -5.52 -0.52 -4.60
C ASP A 56 -4.36 0.43 -4.25
N ILE A 57 -4.46 1.71 -4.62
CA ILE A 57 -3.51 2.75 -4.19
C ILE A 57 -3.45 2.86 -2.66
N PHE A 58 -4.60 2.81 -1.98
CA PHE A 58 -4.62 2.77 -0.52
C PHE A 58 -3.90 1.53 0.03
N SER A 59 -4.18 0.35 -0.51
CA SER A 59 -3.55 -0.91 -0.10
C SER A 59 -2.03 -0.88 -0.32
N LEU A 60 -1.60 -0.31 -1.44
CA LEU A 60 -0.18 -0.11 -1.76
C LEU A 60 0.50 0.83 -0.75
N SER A 61 -0.18 1.91 -0.31
CA SER A 61 0.36 2.80 0.72
C SER A 61 0.63 2.09 2.04
N MET A 62 -0.29 1.19 2.45
CA MET A 62 -0.12 0.38 3.65
C MET A 62 1.02 -0.64 3.49
N THR A 63 1.25 -1.13 2.27
CA THR A 63 2.40 -2.00 1.95
C THR A 63 3.71 -1.22 2.05
N PHE A 64 3.79 -0.01 1.49
CA PHE A 64 4.95 0.86 1.62
C PHE A 64 5.24 1.20 3.08
N PHE A 65 4.20 1.55 3.84
CA PHE A 65 4.34 1.77 5.28
C PHE A 65 4.91 0.53 5.99
N SER A 66 4.33 -0.65 5.72
CA SER A 66 4.75 -1.91 6.35
C SER A 66 6.21 -2.26 6.04
N THR A 67 6.63 -2.03 4.80
CA THR A 67 8.01 -2.24 4.36
C THR A 67 8.98 -1.28 5.07
N TRP A 68 8.62 0.00 5.18
CA TRP A 68 9.41 0.98 5.91
C TRP A 68 9.47 0.69 7.41
N ALA A 69 8.31 0.53 8.04
CA ALA A 69 8.19 0.30 9.47
C ALA A 69 8.70 -1.08 9.92
N ARG A 70 8.89 -2.03 8.96
CA ARG A 70 9.21 -3.44 9.21
C ARG A 70 8.21 -4.11 10.18
N THR A 71 6.97 -3.65 10.15
CA THR A 71 5.88 -4.16 10.99
C THR A 71 4.54 -3.95 10.27
N LEU A 72 3.50 -4.63 10.75
CA LEU A 72 2.16 -4.46 10.20
C LEU A 72 1.58 -3.08 10.55
N PRO A 73 0.77 -2.47 9.67
CA PRO A 73 0.02 -1.27 10.00
C PRO A 73 -0.83 -1.51 11.25
N PHE A 74 -0.87 -0.54 12.17
CA PHE A 74 -1.61 -0.65 13.44
C PHE A 74 -1.20 -1.88 14.28
N CYS A 75 0.10 -2.21 14.32
CA CYS A 75 0.61 -3.37 15.07
C CYS A 75 0.26 -3.30 16.55
N GLU A 76 0.02 -2.11 17.12
CA GLU A 76 -0.42 -1.87 18.48
C GLU A 76 -1.87 -2.31 18.74
N LEU A 77 -2.66 -2.55 17.69
CA LEU A 77 -4.04 -2.99 17.80
C LEU A 77 -4.15 -4.49 17.55
N PHE A 78 -4.44 -5.25 18.60
CA PHE A 78 -4.55 -6.72 18.54
C PHE A 78 -5.88 -7.19 17.94
N SER A 79 -6.89 -6.34 17.86
CA SER A 79 -8.23 -6.69 17.36
C SER A 79 -8.48 -6.11 15.98
N GLU A 80 -8.79 -6.97 15.02
CA GLU A 80 -9.17 -6.57 13.65
C GLU A 80 -10.35 -5.59 13.65
N HIS A 81 -11.32 -5.78 14.56
CA HIS A 81 -12.44 -4.85 14.70
C HIS A 81 -11.97 -3.44 15.12
N LYS A 82 -10.98 -3.35 16.02
CA LYS A 82 -10.40 -2.05 16.40
C LYS A 82 -9.66 -1.42 15.21
N VAL A 83 -8.93 -2.21 14.44
CA VAL A 83 -8.24 -1.75 13.23
C VAL A 83 -9.25 -1.18 12.22
N GLN A 84 -10.33 -1.92 11.92
CA GLN A 84 -11.40 -1.44 11.04
C GLN A 84 -11.98 -0.11 11.51
N LYS A 85 -12.30 -0.01 12.81
CA LYS A 85 -12.83 1.22 13.41
C LYS A 85 -11.87 2.39 13.25
N HIS A 86 -10.55 2.18 13.42
CA HIS A 86 -9.52 3.22 13.24
C HIS A 86 -9.45 3.69 11.80
N ILE A 87 -9.35 2.75 10.84
CA ILE A 87 -9.29 3.07 9.41
C ILE A 87 -10.56 3.85 8.97
N ARG A 88 -11.75 3.38 9.37
CA ARG A 88 -13.03 4.04 9.06
C ARG A 88 -13.17 5.45 9.66
N LYS A 89 -12.52 5.73 10.77
CA LYS A 89 -12.46 7.06 11.41
C LYS A 89 -11.37 7.96 10.81
N GLY A 90 -10.71 7.55 9.74
CA GLY A 90 -9.63 8.31 9.13
C GLY A 90 -8.30 8.25 9.86
N GLN A 91 -8.19 7.43 10.90
CA GLN A 91 -6.93 7.25 11.60
C GLN A 91 -5.93 6.46 10.74
N ARG A 92 -4.67 6.82 10.85
CA ARG A 92 -3.57 6.22 10.08
C ARG A 92 -2.41 5.87 11.02
N PRO A 93 -1.54 4.93 10.61
CA PRO A 93 -0.31 4.66 11.35
C PRO A 93 0.55 5.92 11.50
N LYS A 94 1.26 6.02 12.60
CA LYS A 94 2.22 7.11 12.80
C LYS A 94 3.45 6.90 11.93
N ARG A 95 4.09 8.01 11.51
CA ARG A 95 5.34 7.93 10.76
C ARG A 95 6.35 7.03 11.50
N PRO A 96 6.97 6.07 10.80
CA PRO A 96 8.01 5.23 11.41
C PRO A 96 9.21 6.09 11.83
N THR A 97 9.78 5.76 12.98
CA THR A 97 11.05 6.35 13.44
C THR A 97 12.27 5.58 12.93
N THR A 98 12.04 4.42 12.32
CA THR A 98 13.08 3.58 11.73
C THR A 98 13.68 4.30 10.53
N GLN A 99 14.99 4.50 10.55
CA GLN A 99 15.72 4.99 9.37
C GLN A 99 15.85 3.85 8.36
N ILE A 100 15.55 4.13 7.12
CA ILE A 100 15.67 3.17 6.01
C ILE A 100 16.94 3.39 5.18
N GLY A 101 17.85 4.25 5.68
CA GLY A 101 19.13 4.51 5.05
C GLY A 101 19.06 5.42 3.82
N LEU A 102 17.94 6.08 3.61
CA LEU A 102 17.78 7.10 2.56
C LEU A 102 18.21 8.48 3.07
N PRO A 103 18.67 9.38 2.18
CA PRO A 103 18.79 10.78 2.50
C PRO A 103 17.50 11.37 3.08
N ALA A 104 17.58 12.26 4.05
CA ALA A 104 16.43 12.81 4.77
C ALA A 104 15.37 13.42 3.83
N GLY A 105 15.78 14.06 2.73
CA GLY A 105 14.87 14.59 1.73
C GLY A 105 14.05 13.49 1.04
N MET A 106 14.67 12.37 0.65
CA MET A 106 13.99 11.24 0.03
C MET A 106 13.02 10.55 0.99
N GLU A 107 13.39 10.43 2.27
CA GLU A 107 12.47 9.90 3.28
C GLU A 107 11.23 10.79 3.46
N GLN A 108 11.39 12.10 3.40
CA GLN A 108 10.28 13.04 3.50
C GLN A 108 9.35 12.93 2.29
N GLU A 109 9.90 12.89 1.08
CA GLU A 109 9.12 12.73 -0.16
C GLU A 109 8.36 11.40 -0.18
N PHE A 110 9.02 10.32 0.23
CA PHE A 110 8.38 9.01 0.31
C PHE A 110 7.27 8.98 1.37
N TRP A 111 7.49 9.60 2.53
CA TRP A 111 6.45 9.73 3.53
C TRP A 111 5.24 10.51 3.01
N GLN A 112 5.48 11.64 2.34
CA GLN A 112 4.40 12.42 1.77
C GLN A 112 3.62 11.65 0.70
N LEU A 113 4.31 10.85 -0.12
CA LEU A 113 3.65 9.96 -1.06
C LEU A 113 2.72 8.98 -0.35
N ILE A 114 3.20 8.31 0.71
CA ILE A 114 2.37 7.39 1.52
C ILE A 114 1.14 8.12 2.07
N VAL A 115 1.32 9.34 2.60
CA VAL A 115 0.23 10.14 3.18
C VAL A 115 -0.82 10.50 2.13
N ASP A 116 -0.41 10.85 0.93
CA ASP A 116 -1.35 11.18 -0.15
C ASP A 116 -2.11 9.94 -0.63
N MET A 117 -1.40 8.81 -0.77
CA MET A 117 -1.99 7.55 -1.24
C MET A 117 -3.06 6.97 -0.30
N TRP A 118 -2.96 7.20 1.00
CA TRP A 118 -3.95 6.72 1.96
C TRP A 118 -5.00 7.76 2.38
N ALA A 119 -5.18 8.79 1.57
CA ALA A 119 -6.24 9.77 1.80
C ALA A 119 -7.59 9.07 2.06
N HIS A 120 -8.41 9.66 2.93
CA HIS A 120 -9.68 9.05 3.32
C HIS A 120 -10.66 9.01 2.16
N ASP A 121 -10.76 10.13 1.43
CA ASP A 121 -11.53 10.23 0.20
C ASP A 121 -10.76 9.55 -0.95
N PRO A 122 -11.34 8.53 -1.60
CA PRO A 122 -10.71 7.87 -2.74
C PRO A 122 -10.36 8.81 -3.90
N SER A 123 -11.14 9.87 -4.10
CA SER A 123 -10.92 10.84 -5.18
C SER A 123 -9.71 11.76 -4.95
N SER A 124 -9.26 11.86 -3.69
CA SER A 124 -8.08 12.64 -3.31
C SER A 124 -6.77 11.86 -3.42
N ARG A 125 -6.84 10.56 -3.73
CA ARG A 125 -5.65 9.72 -3.88
C ARG A 125 -5.00 9.93 -5.26
N PRO A 126 -3.66 9.89 -5.34
CA PRO A 126 -2.97 10.01 -6.63
C PRO A 126 -3.33 8.85 -7.56
N SER A 127 -3.21 9.09 -8.86
CA SER A 127 -3.32 8.04 -9.87
C SER A 127 -2.10 7.10 -9.83
N THR A 128 -2.21 5.93 -10.46
CA THR A 128 -1.08 4.99 -10.60
C THR A 128 0.11 5.65 -11.29
N ASP A 129 -0.13 6.44 -12.34
CA ASP A 129 0.91 7.15 -13.09
C ASP A 129 1.58 8.23 -12.23
N ASP A 130 0.82 8.91 -11.36
CA ASP A 130 1.37 9.87 -10.41
C ASP A 130 2.25 9.20 -9.37
N VAL A 131 1.82 8.05 -8.84
CA VAL A 131 2.62 7.26 -7.89
C VAL A 131 3.92 6.82 -8.54
N GLN A 132 3.84 6.24 -9.75
CA GLN A 132 5.02 5.80 -10.49
C GLN A 132 6.00 6.96 -10.73
N ARG A 133 5.53 8.08 -11.25
CA ARG A 133 6.36 9.26 -11.53
C ARG A 133 7.04 9.78 -10.26
N ARG A 134 6.35 9.83 -9.14
CA ARG A 134 6.91 10.27 -7.86
C ARG A 134 7.95 9.29 -7.31
N LEU A 135 7.73 7.99 -7.45
CA LEU A 135 8.71 6.97 -7.09
C LEU A 135 9.96 7.06 -7.96
N GLU A 136 9.81 7.23 -9.27
CA GLU A 136 10.92 7.42 -10.20
C GLU A 136 11.72 8.71 -9.88
N ALA A 137 11.04 9.79 -9.58
CA ALA A 137 11.68 11.04 -9.18
C ALA A 137 12.47 10.90 -7.87
N THR A 138 11.91 10.16 -6.90
CA THR A 138 12.53 10.00 -5.57
C THR A 138 13.65 8.95 -5.59
N PHE A 139 13.46 7.83 -6.29
CA PHE A 139 14.33 6.65 -6.20
C PHE A 139 15.06 6.30 -7.50
N GLY A 140 14.77 6.97 -8.62
CA GLY A 140 15.28 6.60 -9.93
C GLY A 140 16.81 6.58 -10.03
N PHE A 141 17.50 7.41 -9.24
CA PHE A 141 18.96 7.37 -9.12
C PHE A 141 19.45 6.05 -8.51
N LEU A 142 18.83 5.62 -7.41
CA LEU A 142 19.18 4.36 -6.73
C LEU A 142 18.92 3.13 -7.60
N LEU A 143 17.83 3.15 -8.38
CA LEU A 143 17.52 2.08 -9.32
C LEU A 143 18.58 1.93 -10.40
N LYS A 144 19.05 3.06 -10.96
CA LYS A 144 20.13 3.06 -11.99
C LYS A 144 21.48 2.59 -11.43
N GLU A 145 21.80 2.90 -10.19
CA GLU A 145 23.03 2.39 -9.55
C GLU A 145 22.93 0.89 -9.31
N HIS A 146 21.79 0.40 -8.86
CA HIS A 146 21.57 -1.03 -8.64
C HIS A 146 21.61 -1.82 -9.96
N GLU A 147 21.04 -1.30 -11.04
CA GLU A 147 21.15 -1.91 -12.37
C GLU A 147 22.60 -1.97 -12.87
N LYS A 148 23.38 -0.91 -12.67
CA LYS A 148 24.82 -0.91 -13.04
C LYS A 148 25.61 -1.94 -12.26
N ALA A 149 25.37 -2.09 -10.96
CA ALA A 149 26.05 -3.08 -10.13
C ALA A 149 25.77 -4.52 -10.59
N ARG A 150 24.54 -4.80 -11.10
CA ARG A 150 24.16 -6.15 -11.60
C ARG A 150 24.76 -6.53 -12.94
N ILE A 151 25.28 -5.58 -13.73
CA ILE A 151 25.90 -5.85 -15.06
C ILE A 151 27.37 -6.20 -14.91
N ILE A 152 27.98 -5.95 -13.73
CA ILE A 152 29.41 -6.12 -13.47
C ILE A 152 29.72 -7.48 -12.81
N ASP A 153 28.71 -8.19 -12.30
CA ASP A 153 28.80 -9.56 -11.78
C ASP A 153 28.35 -10.59 -12.84
#